data_118dd8a6d46cdb60ff6a8b97baad13c4
#
_entry.id   118dd8a6d46cdb60ff6a8b97baad13c4
#
_cell.length_a   1.000
_cell.length_b   1.000
_cell.length_c   1.000
_cell.angle_alpha   90.00
_cell.angle_beta   90.00
_cell.angle_gamma   90.00
#
_symmetry.space_group_name_H-M   'P 1'
#
loop_
_entity.id
_entity.type
_entity.pdbx_description
1 polymer ?
#
loop_
_entity_poly.entity_id
_entity_poly.type
_entity_poly.pdbx_seq_one_letter_code
_entity_poly.pdbx_strand_id
1 'polypeptide(L)'
;LLALDHTRLEDAGLLRAASIPKLSHIWIDHTAVTYDGLLAVAGNNYIKPVAHVQFTKEQMEHFSQLQREKAKKPVQLDEQAASECRNVLSAFFAEMTEWEQYMDQVGFEDAEAVPRLLAIWEKYVSEKPRLGYRPLALSYSAQGTYNGEEFLDAEQITKNKLYIYTREKNTSFDRRFLMKRVGEGWMIDAVQERLDGWQRTGL
;
A
#
# COMPACT_ATOMS: atom_id res chain seq x y z
N LEU A 1 -4.00 -15.88 -20.52
CA LEU A 1 -5.33 -16.52 -20.49
C LEU A 1 -5.19 -17.93 -21.04
N LEU A 2 -5.80 -18.91 -20.41
CA LEU A 2 -5.87 -20.31 -20.85
C LEU A 2 -7.31 -20.81 -20.71
N ALA A 3 -7.90 -21.26 -21.81
CA ALA A 3 -9.23 -21.84 -21.82
C ALA A 3 -9.12 -23.38 -21.81
N LEU A 4 -9.65 -23.99 -20.79
CA LEU A 4 -9.67 -25.45 -20.59
C LEU A 4 -11.10 -25.98 -20.35
N ASP A 5 -12.10 -25.14 -20.65
CA ASP A 5 -13.50 -25.54 -20.55
C ASP A 5 -13.79 -26.77 -21.40
N HIS A 6 -14.72 -27.61 -20.92
CA HIS A 6 -15.13 -28.83 -21.61
C HIS A 6 -13.98 -29.81 -21.91
N THR A 7 -12.90 -29.77 -21.11
CA THR A 7 -11.79 -30.71 -21.22
C THR A 7 -11.81 -31.74 -20.07
N ARG A 8 -10.94 -32.74 -20.18
CA ARG A 8 -10.70 -33.71 -19.09
C ARG A 8 -9.68 -33.20 -18.08
N LEU A 9 -9.67 -31.88 -17.82
CA LEU A 9 -8.78 -31.31 -16.83
C LEU A 9 -9.17 -31.81 -15.43
N GLU A 10 -8.21 -32.37 -14.71
CA GLU A 10 -8.31 -32.81 -13.32
C GLU A 10 -7.48 -31.89 -12.41
N ASP A 11 -7.59 -32.05 -11.10
CA ASP A 11 -6.88 -31.24 -10.09
C ASP A 11 -5.37 -31.19 -10.32
N ALA A 12 -4.74 -32.32 -10.67
CA ALA A 12 -3.30 -32.36 -10.98
C ALA A 12 -2.93 -31.55 -12.23
N GLY A 13 -3.83 -31.49 -13.19
CA GLY A 13 -3.69 -30.65 -14.38
C GLY A 13 -3.82 -29.17 -14.06
N LEU A 14 -4.77 -28.80 -13.20
CA LEU A 14 -4.96 -27.45 -12.73
C LEU A 14 -3.72 -26.95 -11.95
N LEU A 15 -3.14 -27.75 -11.07
CA LEU A 15 -1.90 -27.43 -10.36
C LEU A 15 -0.73 -27.16 -11.30
N ARG A 16 -0.58 -27.98 -12.36
CA ARG A 16 0.44 -27.75 -13.40
C ARG A 16 0.18 -26.49 -14.20
N ALA A 17 -1.06 -26.25 -14.60
CA ALA A 17 -1.43 -25.02 -15.32
C ALA A 17 -1.18 -23.78 -14.44
N ALA A 18 -1.46 -23.89 -13.12
CA ALA A 18 -1.22 -22.83 -12.17
C ALA A 18 0.26 -22.47 -12.01
N SER A 19 1.19 -23.34 -12.37
CA SER A 19 2.65 -23.06 -12.33
C SER A 19 3.19 -22.32 -13.58
N ILE A 20 2.36 -22.13 -14.61
CA ILE A 20 2.80 -21.45 -15.84
C ILE A 20 3.06 -19.98 -15.55
N PRO A 21 4.29 -19.46 -15.84
CA PRO A 21 4.62 -18.07 -15.61
C PRO A 21 3.72 -17.11 -16.41
N LYS A 22 3.28 -16.02 -15.78
CA LYS A 22 2.44 -14.97 -16.38
C LYS A 22 1.02 -15.40 -16.79
N LEU A 23 0.60 -16.61 -16.46
CA LEU A 23 -0.79 -17.02 -16.66
C LEU A 23 -1.66 -16.30 -15.63
N SER A 24 -2.67 -15.54 -16.10
CA SER A 24 -3.52 -14.72 -15.23
C SER A 24 -4.96 -15.24 -15.09
N HIS A 25 -5.47 -15.96 -16.08
CA HIS A 25 -6.83 -16.48 -16.07
C HIS A 25 -6.85 -17.91 -16.62
N ILE A 26 -7.60 -18.79 -15.94
CA ILE A 26 -7.86 -20.16 -16.39
C ILE A 26 -9.37 -20.37 -16.40
N TRP A 27 -9.92 -20.73 -17.53
CA TRP A 27 -11.32 -21.12 -17.66
C TRP A 27 -11.44 -22.62 -17.48
N ILE A 28 -12.30 -23.08 -16.56
CA ILE A 28 -12.36 -24.46 -16.09
C ILE A 28 -13.79 -25.02 -15.98
N ASP A 29 -14.78 -24.38 -16.60
CA ASP A 29 -16.15 -24.88 -16.59
C ASP A 29 -16.24 -26.24 -17.31
N HIS A 30 -17.11 -27.12 -16.82
CA HIS A 30 -17.30 -28.48 -17.35
C HIS A 30 -16.01 -29.31 -17.42
N THR A 31 -15.18 -29.24 -16.37
CA THR A 31 -13.98 -30.05 -16.21
C THR A 31 -14.15 -31.04 -15.05
N ALA A 32 -13.17 -31.91 -14.85
CA ALA A 32 -13.13 -32.82 -13.69
C ALA A 32 -12.41 -32.21 -12.47
N VAL A 33 -12.18 -30.89 -12.48
CA VAL A 33 -11.59 -30.16 -11.33
C VAL A 33 -12.57 -30.17 -10.17
N THR A 34 -12.10 -30.62 -9.00
CA THR A 34 -12.89 -30.59 -7.77
C THR A 34 -12.74 -29.26 -7.04
N TYR A 35 -13.62 -29.02 -6.06
CA TYR A 35 -13.47 -27.83 -5.20
C TYR A 35 -12.17 -27.87 -4.39
N ASP A 36 -11.73 -29.03 -3.93
CA ASP A 36 -10.44 -29.18 -3.22
C ASP A 36 -9.26 -28.89 -4.15
N GLY A 37 -9.31 -29.32 -5.39
CA GLY A 37 -8.34 -28.98 -6.42
C GLY A 37 -8.28 -27.48 -6.70
N LEU A 38 -9.44 -26.82 -6.72
CA LEU A 38 -9.51 -25.36 -6.81
C LEU A 38 -8.85 -24.68 -5.60
N LEU A 39 -9.15 -25.13 -4.37
CA LEU A 39 -8.54 -24.58 -3.14
C LEU A 39 -7.03 -24.80 -3.07
N ALA A 40 -6.51 -25.89 -3.66
CA ALA A 40 -5.07 -26.16 -3.69
C ALA A 40 -4.28 -25.09 -4.48
N VAL A 41 -4.89 -24.43 -5.48
CA VAL A 41 -4.27 -23.35 -6.25
C VAL A 41 -4.51 -21.95 -5.66
N ALA A 42 -5.26 -21.83 -4.58
CA ALA A 42 -5.55 -20.54 -3.94
C ALA A 42 -4.29 -19.80 -3.42
N GLY A 43 -3.15 -20.51 -3.24
CA GLY A 43 -1.85 -19.88 -2.93
C GLY A 43 -1.22 -19.12 -4.09
N ASN A 44 -1.71 -19.30 -5.32
CA ASN A 44 -1.22 -18.57 -6.49
C ASN A 44 -2.10 -17.34 -6.75
N ASN A 45 -1.64 -16.18 -6.29
CA ASN A 45 -2.38 -14.92 -6.37
C ASN A 45 -2.49 -14.33 -7.77
N TYR A 46 -1.76 -14.88 -8.74
CA TYR A 46 -1.78 -14.40 -10.12
C TYR A 46 -2.89 -15.05 -10.93
N ILE A 47 -3.42 -16.20 -10.48
CA ILE A 47 -4.40 -16.96 -11.22
C ILE A 47 -5.80 -16.65 -10.75
N LYS A 48 -6.63 -16.21 -11.69
CA LYS A 48 -8.07 -16.06 -11.50
C LYS A 48 -8.76 -17.20 -12.24
N PRO A 49 -9.24 -18.24 -11.55
CA PRO A 49 -10.08 -19.24 -12.20
C PRO A 49 -11.41 -18.59 -12.59
N VAL A 50 -11.87 -18.91 -13.78
CA VAL A 50 -13.18 -18.51 -14.29
C VAL A 50 -14.00 -19.78 -14.38
N ALA A 51 -15.01 -19.88 -13.51
CA ALA A 51 -15.93 -21.01 -13.43
C ALA A 51 -17.33 -20.46 -13.14
N HIS A 52 -18.16 -20.37 -14.18
CA HIS A 52 -19.49 -19.78 -14.07
C HIS A 52 -20.55 -20.77 -13.60
N VAL A 53 -20.37 -22.05 -13.88
CA VAL A 53 -21.37 -23.09 -13.61
C VAL A 53 -20.85 -24.26 -12.76
N GLN A 54 -19.53 -24.46 -12.69
CA GLN A 54 -18.94 -25.60 -12.01
C GLN A 54 -18.93 -25.46 -10.48
N PHE A 55 -18.81 -24.22 -9.97
CA PHE A 55 -18.76 -23.92 -8.54
C PHE A 55 -19.83 -22.91 -8.16
N THR A 56 -20.35 -23.03 -6.93
CA THR A 56 -21.32 -22.06 -6.42
C THR A 56 -20.67 -20.71 -6.15
N LYS A 57 -21.52 -19.66 -6.04
CA LYS A 57 -21.04 -18.32 -5.71
C LYS A 57 -20.29 -18.30 -4.38
N GLU A 58 -20.80 -19.01 -3.37
CA GLU A 58 -20.20 -19.13 -2.04
C GLU A 58 -18.82 -19.81 -2.10
N GLN A 59 -18.67 -20.84 -2.94
CA GLN A 59 -17.38 -21.52 -3.16
C GLN A 59 -16.36 -20.57 -3.81
N MET A 60 -16.77 -19.78 -4.78
CA MET A 60 -15.89 -18.80 -5.45
C MET A 60 -15.54 -17.62 -4.53
N GLU A 61 -16.47 -17.18 -3.68
CA GLU A 61 -16.19 -16.17 -2.66
C GLU A 61 -15.20 -16.68 -1.62
N HIS A 62 -15.38 -17.92 -1.12
CA HIS A 62 -14.44 -18.56 -0.19
C HIS A 62 -13.06 -18.75 -0.82
N PHE A 63 -12.97 -19.20 -2.08
CA PHE A 63 -11.71 -19.28 -2.82
C PHE A 63 -11.02 -17.90 -2.88
N SER A 64 -11.75 -16.85 -3.23
CA SER A 64 -11.24 -15.49 -3.31
C SER A 64 -10.75 -14.95 -1.96
N GLN A 65 -11.44 -15.32 -0.88
CA GLN A 65 -11.02 -15.00 0.49
C GLN A 65 -9.70 -15.70 0.83
N LEU A 66 -9.59 -17.01 0.57
CA LEU A 66 -8.36 -17.78 0.80
C LEU A 66 -7.19 -17.26 -0.05
N GLN A 67 -7.44 -16.85 -1.29
CA GLN A 67 -6.40 -16.18 -2.09
C GLN A 67 -5.89 -14.92 -1.40
N ARG A 68 -6.79 -14.08 -0.88
CA ARG A 68 -6.40 -12.85 -0.16
C ARG A 68 -5.62 -13.15 1.12
N GLU A 69 -6.02 -14.20 1.86
CA GLU A 69 -5.34 -14.61 3.09
C GLU A 69 -3.96 -15.22 2.81
N LYS A 70 -3.83 -16.06 1.77
CA LYS A 70 -2.55 -16.64 1.35
C LYS A 70 -1.64 -15.63 0.64
N ALA A 71 -2.21 -14.61 -0.01
CA ALA A 71 -1.45 -13.47 -0.57
C ALA A 71 -0.75 -12.65 0.51
N LYS A 72 -1.35 -12.62 1.68
CA LYS A 72 -0.79 -12.00 2.89
C LYS A 72 0.13 -12.99 3.63
N LYS A 73 1.13 -13.61 2.98
CA LYS A 73 2.28 -14.07 3.77
C LYS A 73 2.83 -12.81 4.43
N PRO A 74 2.78 -12.69 5.76
CA PRO A 74 3.39 -11.56 6.42
C PRO A 74 4.87 -11.56 6.01
N VAL A 75 5.28 -10.56 5.27
CA VAL A 75 6.69 -10.34 5.01
C VAL A 75 7.27 -10.02 6.38
N GLN A 76 8.26 -10.78 6.82
CA GLN A 76 8.90 -10.51 8.10
C GLN A 76 9.40 -9.07 8.11
N LEU A 77 9.09 -8.33 9.17
CA LEU A 77 9.51 -6.95 9.31
C LEU A 77 11.03 -6.89 9.41
N ASP A 78 11.62 -6.08 8.58
CA ASP A 78 13.02 -5.66 8.70
C ASP A 78 13.06 -4.48 9.68
N GLU A 79 13.44 -4.74 10.91
CA GLU A 79 13.48 -3.76 12.00
C GLU A 79 14.46 -2.61 11.73
N GLN A 80 15.55 -2.88 11.01
CA GLN A 80 16.49 -1.83 10.61
C GLN A 80 15.82 -0.90 9.58
N ALA A 81 15.18 -1.46 8.56
CA ALA A 81 14.43 -0.68 7.57
C ALA A 81 13.30 0.13 8.21
N ALA A 82 12.58 -0.45 9.18
CA ALA A 82 11.55 0.25 9.93
C ALA A 82 12.13 1.42 10.74
N SER A 83 13.28 1.22 11.39
CA SER A 83 13.98 2.28 12.12
C SER A 83 14.45 3.41 11.19
N GLU A 84 15.04 3.08 10.05
CA GLU A 84 15.43 4.05 9.03
C GLU A 84 14.22 4.88 8.54
N CYS A 85 13.09 4.22 8.28
CA CYS A 85 11.86 4.91 7.88
C CYS A 85 11.29 5.83 8.95
N ARG A 86 11.33 5.43 10.24
CA ARG A 86 10.93 6.30 11.35
C ARG A 86 11.83 7.54 11.44
N ASN A 87 13.14 7.38 11.23
CA ASN A 87 14.06 8.51 11.23
C ASN A 87 13.77 9.50 10.08
N VAL A 88 13.48 8.98 8.88
CA VAL A 88 13.08 9.80 7.73
C VAL A 88 11.79 10.57 8.03
N LEU A 89 10.78 9.89 8.60
CA LEU A 89 9.52 10.54 8.96
C LEU A 89 9.69 11.57 10.08
N SER A 90 10.50 11.29 11.10
CA SER A 90 10.79 12.24 12.17
C SER A 90 11.43 13.52 11.65
N ALA A 91 12.40 13.37 10.72
CA ALA A 91 13.05 14.52 10.10
C ALA A 91 12.07 15.31 9.20
N PHE A 92 11.23 14.60 8.41
CA PHE A 92 10.18 15.23 7.62
C PHE A 92 9.18 15.99 8.50
N PHE A 93 8.71 15.41 9.61
CA PHE A 93 7.78 16.07 10.53
C PHE A 93 8.39 17.34 11.16
N ALA A 94 9.67 17.28 11.53
CA ALA A 94 10.37 18.43 12.09
C ALA A 94 10.47 19.58 11.05
N GLU A 95 10.97 19.30 9.85
CA GLU A 95 11.11 20.31 8.80
C GLU A 95 9.75 20.86 8.33
N MET A 96 8.70 20.03 8.27
CA MET A 96 7.35 20.50 7.98
C MET A 96 6.80 21.42 9.08
N THR A 97 7.04 21.07 10.35
CA THR A 97 6.62 21.91 11.48
C THR A 97 7.33 23.27 11.44
N GLU A 98 8.64 23.28 11.17
CA GLU A 98 9.40 24.54 11.00
C GLU A 98 8.88 25.38 9.82
N TRP A 99 8.57 24.74 8.69
CA TRP A 99 7.99 25.41 7.54
C TRP A 99 6.58 25.98 7.86
N GLU A 100 5.73 25.25 8.54
CA GLU A 100 4.38 25.70 8.91
C GLU A 100 4.45 26.87 9.92
N GLN A 101 5.39 26.83 10.87
CA GLN A 101 5.65 27.98 11.78
C GLN A 101 6.17 29.22 11.03
N TYR A 102 7.03 29.01 10.03
CA TYR A 102 7.46 30.09 9.15
C TYR A 102 6.27 30.68 8.39
N MET A 103 5.40 29.84 7.81
CA MET A 103 4.19 30.27 7.10
C MET A 103 3.24 31.09 7.99
N ASP A 104 3.11 30.72 9.25
CA ASP A 104 2.28 31.45 10.23
C ASP A 104 2.78 32.90 10.46
N GLN A 105 4.07 33.14 10.29
CA GLN A 105 4.68 34.45 10.44
C GLN A 105 4.60 35.31 9.18
N VAL A 106 4.76 34.70 7.99
CA VAL A 106 4.92 35.44 6.73
C VAL A 106 3.69 35.42 5.83
N GLY A 107 2.84 34.39 5.95
CA GLY A 107 1.65 34.20 5.12
C GLY A 107 1.93 33.66 3.72
N PHE A 108 0.86 33.55 2.92
CA PHE A 108 0.90 32.91 1.59
C PHE A 108 1.57 33.75 0.49
N GLU A 109 1.73 35.04 0.70
CA GLU A 109 2.31 35.96 -0.31
C GLU A 109 3.84 35.95 -0.30
N ASP A 110 4.45 35.21 0.61
CA ASP A 110 5.91 35.15 0.73
C ASP A 110 6.53 34.34 -0.41
N ALA A 111 7.53 34.92 -1.08
CA ALA A 111 8.19 34.35 -2.25
C ALA A 111 8.99 33.07 -1.92
N GLU A 112 9.42 32.89 -0.68
CA GLU A 112 10.20 31.74 -0.23
C GLU A 112 9.31 30.57 0.22
N ALA A 113 8.00 30.79 0.39
CA ALA A 113 7.07 29.77 0.87
C ALA A 113 7.10 28.48 0.04
N VAL A 114 6.95 28.60 -1.28
CA VAL A 114 6.97 27.45 -2.21
C VAL A 114 8.36 26.85 -2.36
N PRO A 115 9.44 27.61 -2.59
CA PRO A 115 10.80 27.07 -2.67
C PRO A 115 11.20 26.22 -1.46
N ARG A 116 10.92 26.70 -0.25
CA ARG A 116 11.22 25.96 0.99
C ARG A 116 10.44 24.65 1.08
N LEU A 117 9.15 24.68 0.74
CA LEU A 117 8.33 23.47 0.75
C LEU A 117 8.80 22.46 -0.30
N LEU A 118 9.16 22.91 -1.50
CA LEU A 118 9.70 22.07 -2.56
C LEU A 118 11.00 21.37 -2.12
N ALA A 119 11.89 22.08 -1.43
CA ALA A 119 13.13 21.49 -0.90
C ALA A 119 12.84 20.33 0.09
N ILE A 120 11.84 20.48 0.95
CA ILE A 120 11.37 19.39 1.84
C ILE A 120 10.83 18.22 1.00
N TRP A 121 10.01 18.50 -0.03
CA TRP A 121 9.45 17.45 -0.89
C TRP A 121 10.53 16.68 -1.63
N GLU A 122 11.49 17.36 -2.26
CA GLU A 122 12.60 16.70 -2.96
C GLU A 122 13.42 15.78 -2.04
N LYS A 123 13.56 16.17 -0.78
CA LYS A 123 14.36 15.43 0.20
C LYS A 123 13.65 14.18 0.72
N TYR A 124 12.33 14.23 0.94
CA TYR A 124 11.62 13.19 1.69
C TYR A 124 10.54 12.46 0.90
N VAL A 125 10.05 13.01 -0.21
CA VAL A 125 8.84 12.52 -0.88
C VAL A 125 9.17 12.00 -2.26
N SER A 126 8.73 10.77 -2.57
CA SER A 126 9.03 10.13 -3.86
C SER A 126 8.41 10.90 -5.03
N GLU A 127 9.14 10.97 -6.15
CA GLU A 127 8.64 11.58 -7.39
C GLU A 127 7.49 10.75 -7.98
N LYS A 128 6.28 11.25 -7.88
CA LYS A 128 5.11 10.77 -8.62
C LYS A 128 3.98 11.79 -8.56
N PRO A 129 3.06 11.80 -9.56
CA PRO A 129 1.84 12.59 -9.48
C PRO A 129 1.03 12.23 -8.24
N ARG A 130 0.60 13.23 -7.46
CA ARG A 130 -0.15 13.06 -6.22
C ARG A 130 -1.47 13.82 -6.25
N LEU A 131 -2.48 13.22 -5.64
CA LEU A 131 -3.67 13.96 -5.26
C LEU A 131 -3.33 14.88 -4.08
N GLY A 132 -3.76 16.16 -4.13
CA GLY A 132 -3.50 17.09 -3.04
C GLY A 132 -1.99 17.44 -2.90
N TYR A 133 -1.31 17.70 -4.01
CA TYR A 133 0.10 18.11 -3.98
C TYR A 133 0.25 19.50 -3.33
N ARG A 134 0.62 19.52 -2.06
CA ARG A 134 0.68 20.72 -1.22
C ARG A 134 1.50 21.89 -1.82
N PRO A 135 2.64 21.67 -2.54
CA PRO A 135 3.35 22.76 -3.20
C PRO A 135 2.56 23.51 -4.27
N LEU A 136 1.50 22.90 -4.84
CA LEU A 136 0.60 23.56 -5.80
C LEU A 136 -0.65 24.18 -5.13
N ALA A 137 -0.97 23.77 -3.90
CA ALA A 137 -2.12 24.25 -3.15
C ALA A 137 -1.70 24.42 -1.68
N LEU A 138 -0.96 25.50 -1.41
CA LEU A 138 -0.39 25.75 -0.09
C LEU A 138 -1.46 25.72 1.00
N SER A 139 -1.17 24.96 2.03
CA SER A 139 -1.94 24.92 3.27
C SER A 139 -0.99 24.69 4.44
N TYR A 140 -1.26 25.32 5.57
CA TYR A 140 -0.48 25.13 6.78
C TYR A 140 -1.38 25.18 8.02
N SER A 141 -0.87 24.65 9.11
CA SER A 141 -1.47 24.75 10.44
C SER A 141 -0.48 25.47 11.36
N ALA A 142 -0.92 26.53 12.04
CA ALA A 142 -0.09 27.24 13.01
C ALA A 142 0.41 26.33 14.15
N GLN A 143 -0.30 25.22 14.42
CA GLN A 143 0.10 24.23 15.43
C GLN A 143 1.02 23.14 14.87
N GLY A 144 1.24 23.10 13.55
CA GLY A 144 1.98 22.04 12.84
C GLY A 144 1.11 20.82 12.54
N THR A 145 0.94 20.49 11.26
CA THR A 145 0.12 19.33 10.80
C THR A 145 0.65 18.01 11.35
N TYR A 146 1.96 17.90 11.56
CA TYR A 146 2.64 16.68 12.01
C TYR A 146 3.22 16.82 13.42
N ASN A 147 2.88 17.91 14.13
CA ASN A 147 3.39 18.15 15.48
C ASN A 147 2.76 17.16 16.47
N GLY A 148 3.60 16.35 17.10
CA GLY A 148 3.17 15.36 18.08
C GLY A 148 2.66 14.05 17.51
N GLU A 149 3.03 13.70 16.27
CA GLU A 149 2.83 12.34 15.73
C GLU A 149 3.58 11.32 16.58
N GLU A 150 2.86 10.30 17.02
CA GLU A 150 3.39 9.18 17.79
C GLU A 150 3.51 7.94 16.87
N PHE A 151 4.67 7.30 16.87
CA PHE A 151 4.88 6.05 16.15
C PHE A 151 4.23 4.88 16.89
N LEU A 152 3.36 4.14 16.19
CA LEU A 152 2.63 3.01 16.76
C LEU A 152 3.23 1.67 16.35
N ASP A 153 3.38 1.43 15.04
CA ASP A 153 3.74 0.13 14.48
C ASP A 153 4.40 0.27 13.09
N ALA A 154 4.88 -0.85 12.54
CA ALA A 154 5.38 -0.95 11.19
C ALA A 154 4.93 -2.27 10.54
N GLU A 155 4.63 -2.25 9.24
CA GLU A 155 4.22 -3.42 8.46
C GLU A 155 5.03 -3.50 7.18
N GLN A 156 5.78 -4.59 7.02
CA GLN A 156 6.53 -4.86 5.79
C GLN A 156 5.58 -5.35 4.69
N ILE A 157 5.52 -4.63 3.57
CA ILE A 157 4.70 -5.00 2.42
C ILE A 157 5.52 -5.78 1.39
N THR A 158 6.71 -5.27 1.08
CA THR A 158 7.70 -5.93 0.22
C THR A 158 9.09 -5.54 0.71
N LYS A 159 10.14 -6.16 0.19
CA LYS A 159 11.54 -5.79 0.49
C LYS A 159 11.82 -4.28 0.37
N ASN A 160 11.09 -3.57 -0.51
CA ASN A 160 11.31 -2.16 -0.81
C ASN A 160 10.12 -1.26 -0.43
N LYS A 161 9.15 -1.77 0.32
CA LYS A 161 7.98 -1.00 0.77
C LYS A 161 7.53 -1.46 2.14
N LEU A 162 7.26 -0.52 3.02
CA LEU A 162 6.64 -0.77 4.31
C LEU A 162 5.67 0.37 4.69
N TYR A 163 4.73 0.08 5.55
CA TYR A 163 3.93 1.08 6.23
C TYR A 163 4.55 1.39 7.60
N ILE A 164 4.60 2.68 7.93
CA ILE A 164 4.79 3.17 9.31
C ILE A 164 3.45 3.73 9.76
N TYR A 165 2.95 3.22 10.88
CA TYR A 165 1.71 3.65 11.51
C TYR A 165 2.02 4.71 12.54
N THR A 166 1.24 5.78 12.52
CA THR A 166 1.33 6.88 13.49
C THR A 166 -0.05 7.25 13.99
N ARG A 167 -0.07 8.00 15.08
CA ARG A 167 -1.27 8.63 15.65
C ARG A 167 -1.01 10.10 15.90
N GLU A 168 -1.89 10.93 15.39
CA GLU A 168 -1.87 12.35 15.71
C GLU A 168 -2.35 12.57 17.15
N LYS A 169 -1.53 13.20 17.96
CA LYS A 169 -1.78 13.37 19.40
C LYS A 169 -3.03 14.20 19.69
N ASN A 170 -3.31 15.23 18.88
CA ASN A 170 -4.39 16.18 19.17
C ASN A 170 -5.78 15.67 18.76
N THR A 171 -5.87 14.96 17.63
CA THR A 171 -7.13 14.46 17.06
C THR A 171 -7.33 12.98 17.29
N SER A 172 -6.28 12.26 17.71
CA SER A 172 -6.25 10.80 17.84
C SER A 172 -6.53 10.06 16.52
N PHE A 173 -6.36 10.72 15.38
CA PHE A 173 -6.45 10.07 14.08
C PHE A 173 -5.24 9.18 13.83
N ASP A 174 -5.52 7.93 13.43
CA ASP A 174 -4.47 7.03 12.96
C ASP A 174 -4.12 7.38 11.52
N ARG A 175 -2.82 7.51 11.26
CA ARG A 175 -2.23 7.65 9.91
C ARG A 175 -1.33 6.47 9.62
N ARG A 176 -1.11 6.21 8.34
CA ARG A 176 -0.01 5.35 7.90
C ARG A 176 0.69 5.93 6.70
N PHE A 177 1.99 5.91 6.76
CA PHE A 177 2.87 6.39 5.70
C PHE A 177 3.42 5.19 4.94
N LEU A 178 3.15 5.13 3.62
CA LEU A 178 3.80 4.17 2.75
C LEU A 178 5.20 4.68 2.44
N MET A 179 6.19 3.98 2.96
CA MET A 179 7.59 4.22 2.68
C MET A 179 8.05 3.34 1.51
N LYS A 180 8.82 3.92 0.61
CA LYS A 180 9.38 3.25 -0.57
C LYS A 180 10.87 3.46 -0.62
N ARG A 181 11.61 2.39 -0.87
CA ARG A 181 13.06 2.48 -1.10
C ARG A 181 13.34 3.07 -2.47
N VAL A 182 14.16 4.12 -2.52
CA VAL A 182 14.59 4.80 -3.75
C VAL A 182 16.13 4.92 -3.67
N GLY A 183 16.83 4.23 -4.56
CA GLY A 183 18.27 4.08 -4.42
C GLY A 183 18.63 3.38 -3.11
N GLU A 184 19.48 4.01 -2.30
CA GLU A 184 19.88 3.49 -0.99
C GLU A 184 19.04 4.02 0.18
N GLY A 185 18.16 5.00 -0.08
CA GLY A 185 17.36 5.67 0.95
C GLY A 185 15.87 5.28 0.93
N TRP A 186 15.16 5.76 1.93
CA TRP A 186 13.71 5.64 2.03
C TRP A 186 13.02 6.98 1.79
N MET A 187 11.91 6.97 1.08
CA MET A 187 11.09 8.14 0.78
C MET A 187 9.61 7.88 1.06
N ILE A 188 8.86 8.91 1.38
CA ILE A 188 7.41 8.86 1.59
C ILE A 188 6.73 8.71 0.23
N ASP A 189 6.03 7.61 0.00
CA ASP A 189 5.33 7.33 -1.25
C ASP A 189 3.83 7.68 -1.20
N ALA A 190 3.20 7.56 -0.04
CA ALA A 190 1.81 7.97 0.20
C ALA A 190 1.54 8.12 1.69
N VAL A 191 0.49 8.86 2.03
CA VAL A 191 -0.12 8.87 3.35
C VAL A 191 -1.58 8.47 3.25
N GLN A 192 -2.08 7.82 4.29
CA GLN A 192 -3.48 7.43 4.44
C GLN A 192 -3.92 7.72 5.86
N GLU A 193 -5.17 8.14 6.01
CA GLU A 193 -5.84 8.32 7.31
C GLU A 193 -6.90 7.23 7.51
N ARG A 194 -7.14 6.88 8.76
CA ARG A 194 -8.14 5.88 9.13
C ARG A 194 -9.44 6.58 9.52
N LEU A 195 -10.44 6.45 8.66
CA LEU A 195 -11.84 6.82 8.93
C LEU A 195 -12.66 5.53 9.06
N ASP A 196 -13.57 5.24 8.11
CA ASP A 196 -14.25 3.93 7.99
C ASP A 196 -13.39 2.86 7.31
N GLY A 197 -12.09 3.12 7.16
CA GLY A 197 -11.05 2.34 6.49
C GLY A 197 -9.90 3.26 6.13
N TRP A 198 -8.83 2.69 5.53
CA TRP A 198 -7.67 3.48 5.12
C TRP A 198 -7.97 4.25 3.83
N GLN A 199 -8.04 5.57 3.92
CA GLN A 199 -8.28 6.48 2.80
C GLN A 199 -7.03 7.29 2.49
N ARG A 200 -6.75 7.50 1.20
CA ARG A 200 -5.63 8.36 0.78
C ARG A 200 -5.94 9.81 1.12
N THR A 201 -4.96 10.48 1.68
CA THR A 201 -5.00 11.92 1.95
C THR A 201 -3.79 12.62 1.34
N GLY A 202 -3.76 13.95 1.36
CA GLY A 202 -2.61 14.76 0.98
C GLY A 202 -1.49 14.68 2.04
N LEU A 203 -0.26 14.92 1.60
CA LEU A 203 0.89 15.16 2.48
C LEU A 203 0.94 16.61 2.88
#